data_072727092b2846689e0ffde99004aaa1
#
_entry.id   072727092b2846689e0ffde99004aaa1
#
_cell.length_a   1.000
_cell.length_b   1.000
_cell.length_c   1.000
_cell.angle_alpha   90.00
_cell.angle_beta   90.00
_cell.angle_gamma   90.00
#
_symmetry.space_group_name_H-M   'P 1'
#
loop_
_entity.id
_entity.type
_entity.pdbx_description
1 polymer ?
#
loop_
_entity_poly.entity_id
_entity_poly.type
_entity_poly.pdbx_seq_one_letter_code
_entity_poly.pdbx_strand_id
1 'polypeptide(L)'
;RGVVHLKLSKEGFHTKELVEANPSFTFANHPIPPTFEISKIEMNKEGTVPDNMIAIDGGRFIPALIGEGVTDYKLSPYFIDKFEVTNKQFKKFIDDGGYEIFQYWKDMEFIKDGESLSWEDAKELMVDSTGVNGPLSWELGSYRNGEENLPVTGISWYEAQAYARYKGNILPPMYHWAKAAFPITEIAAPISPVLLKKSNFS
;
A
#
# COMPACT_ATOMS: atom_id res chain seq x y z
N ARG A 1 0.24 -13.02 -27.53
CA ARG A 1 -0.11 -12.28 -26.30
C ARG A 1 1.03 -12.51 -25.33
N GLY A 2 1.88 -11.51 -25.07
CA GLY A 2 3.04 -11.66 -24.24
C GLY A 2 3.18 -10.49 -23.26
N VAL A 3 3.57 -10.82 -22.03
CA VAL A 3 4.07 -9.86 -21.05
C VAL A 3 5.58 -9.93 -21.15
N VAL A 4 6.24 -8.79 -21.27
CA VAL A 4 7.71 -8.71 -21.21
C VAL A 4 8.09 -8.48 -19.76
N HIS A 5 8.87 -9.38 -19.21
CA HIS A 5 9.44 -9.27 -17.89
C HIS A 5 10.93 -8.93 -18.03
N LEU A 6 11.31 -7.75 -17.59
CA LEU A 6 12.67 -7.27 -17.62
C LEU A 6 13.24 -7.24 -16.21
N LYS A 7 14.43 -7.80 -16.05
CA LYS A 7 15.20 -7.71 -14.83
C LYS A 7 16.48 -6.95 -15.11
N LEU A 8 16.66 -5.82 -14.46
CA LEU A 8 17.82 -4.94 -14.58
C LEU A 8 18.66 -5.04 -13.32
N SER A 9 19.93 -5.35 -13.49
CA SER A 9 20.90 -5.44 -12.40
C SER A 9 22.15 -4.61 -12.74
N LYS A 10 22.64 -3.86 -11.76
CA LYS A 10 23.88 -3.09 -11.86
C LYS A 10 24.53 -3.06 -10.48
N GLU A 11 25.84 -3.22 -10.43
CA GLU A 11 26.61 -3.15 -9.18
C GLU A 11 26.37 -1.83 -8.45
N GLY A 12 26.13 -1.87 -7.15
CA GLY A 12 25.83 -0.69 -6.30
C GLY A 12 24.40 -0.15 -6.45
N PHE A 13 23.52 -0.88 -7.16
CA PHE A 13 22.12 -0.50 -7.34
C PHE A 13 21.17 -1.65 -7.01
N HIS A 14 20.00 -1.32 -6.48
CA HIS A 14 18.94 -2.30 -6.29
C HIS A 14 18.49 -2.86 -7.63
N THR A 15 18.35 -4.19 -7.71
CA THR A 15 17.78 -4.85 -8.89
C THR A 15 16.36 -4.35 -9.12
N LYS A 16 16.05 -3.99 -10.37
CA LYS A 16 14.72 -3.52 -10.75
C LYS A 16 14.06 -4.54 -11.68
N GLU A 17 12.85 -4.91 -11.37
CA GLU A 17 12.02 -5.77 -12.22
C GLU A 17 10.87 -4.94 -12.79
N LEU A 18 10.68 -5.02 -14.09
CA LEU A 18 9.63 -4.34 -14.83
C LEU A 18 8.79 -5.40 -15.54
N VAL A 19 7.49 -5.21 -15.48
CA VAL A 19 6.52 -6.04 -16.19
C VAL A 19 5.74 -5.12 -17.11
N GLU A 20 6.00 -5.25 -18.41
CA GLU A 20 5.31 -4.47 -19.44
C GLU A 20 4.33 -5.37 -20.19
N ALA A 21 3.09 -4.94 -20.29
CA ALA A 21 2.12 -5.59 -21.15
C ALA A 21 2.44 -5.22 -22.61
N ASN A 22 2.51 -6.22 -23.49
CA ASN A 22 2.63 -5.95 -24.91
C ASN A 22 1.42 -5.12 -25.36
N PRO A 23 1.63 -3.90 -25.91
CA PRO A 23 0.55 -3.01 -26.35
C PRO A 23 -0.28 -3.55 -27.52
N SER A 24 -0.04 -4.78 -27.99
CA SER A 24 -0.90 -5.46 -28.99
C SER A 24 -2.36 -5.65 -28.56
N PHE A 25 -2.78 -5.08 -27.44
CA PHE A 25 -4.16 -5.06 -27.02
C PHE A 25 -4.97 -3.85 -27.52
N THR A 26 -4.38 -2.95 -28.28
CA THR A 26 -5.16 -1.92 -28.92
C THR A 26 -6.02 -2.53 -30.02
N PHE A 27 -7.30 -2.27 -29.90
CA PHE A 27 -8.41 -2.63 -30.79
C PHE A 27 -8.01 -2.81 -32.26
N ALA A 28 -8.52 -3.85 -32.86
CA ALA A 28 -8.37 -4.21 -34.27
C ALA A 28 -8.39 -2.97 -35.17
N ASN A 29 -7.28 -2.63 -35.78
CA ASN A 29 -7.06 -1.77 -36.93
C ASN A 29 -5.88 -0.79 -36.83
N HIS A 30 -5.05 -0.83 -35.80
CA HIS A 30 -3.80 -0.08 -35.82
C HIS A 30 -2.60 -1.02 -36.03
N PRO A 31 -1.73 -0.76 -37.02
CA PRO A 31 -0.51 -1.51 -37.17
C PRO A 31 0.35 -1.36 -35.93
N ILE A 32 0.68 -2.49 -35.30
CA ILE A 32 1.54 -2.55 -34.12
C ILE A 32 2.93 -2.09 -34.55
N PRO A 33 3.53 -1.08 -33.90
CA PRO A 33 4.91 -0.78 -34.19
C PRO A 33 5.78 -2.01 -33.85
N PRO A 34 6.74 -2.38 -34.69
CA PRO A 34 7.59 -3.55 -34.50
C PRO A 34 8.53 -3.40 -33.28
N THR A 35 8.63 -2.21 -32.73
CA THR A 35 9.45 -1.89 -31.56
C THR A 35 8.63 -1.03 -30.60
N PHE A 36 8.71 -1.32 -29.31
CA PHE A 36 8.25 -0.41 -28.28
C PHE A 36 9.47 0.21 -27.60
N GLU A 37 9.40 1.52 -27.36
CA GLU A 37 10.44 2.24 -26.67
C GLU A 37 10.22 2.09 -25.16
N ILE A 38 11.21 1.54 -24.46
CA ILE A 38 11.25 1.60 -23.01
C ILE A 38 11.70 3.01 -22.64
N SER A 39 10.87 3.72 -21.93
CA SER A 39 11.22 5.01 -21.37
C SER A 39 12.46 4.88 -20.46
N LYS A 40 13.14 6.00 -20.21
CA LYS A 40 14.29 6.04 -19.30
C LYS A 40 13.97 5.34 -17.97
N ILE A 41 14.74 4.32 -17.64
CA ILE A 41 14.60 3.56 -16.40
C ILE A 41 15.60 4.13 -15.39
N GLU A 42 15.11 4.58 -14.25
CA GLU A 42 15.93 5.02 -13.13
C GLU A 42 16.09 3.87 -12.13
N MET A 43 17.32 3.62 -11.70
CA MET A 43 17.64 2.61 -10.68
C MET A 43 18.04 3.30 -9.39
N ASN A 44 17.56 2.78 -8.26
CA ASN A 44 17.91 3.28 -6.94
C ASN A 44 19.25 2.70 -6.50
N LYS A 45 20.16 3.55 -5.99
CA LYS A 45 21.41 3.08 -5.39
C LYS A 45 21.12 2.27 -4.13
N GLU A 46 21.95 1.28 -3.87
CA GLU A 46 21.92 0.57 -2.59
C GLU A 46 22.03 1.54 -1.41
N GLY A 47 21.26 1.30 -0.35
CA GLY A 47 21.19 2.17 0.83
C GLY A 47 20.32 3.42 0.68
N THR A 48 19.72 3.70 -0.51
CA THR A 48 18.81 4.85 -0.68
C THR A 48 17.32 4.48 -0.49
N VAL A 49 16.99 3.19 -0.55
CA VAL A 49 15.65 2.69 -0.27
C VAL A 49 15.60 2.30 1.21
N PRO A 50 14.65 2.81 2.00
CA PRO A 50 14.51 2.43 3.41
C PRO A 50 14.31 0.92 3.57
N ASP A 51 14.78 0.37 4.69
CA ASP A 51 14.63 -1.05 5.01
C ASP A 51 13.16 -1.46 4.98
N ASN A 52 12.88 -2.64 4.42
CA ASN A 52 11.53 -3.21 4.24
C ASN A 52 10.58 -2.41 3.37
N MET A 53 11.07 -1.42 2.62
CA MET A 53 10.29 -0.69 1.63
C MET A 53 10.70 -1.05 0.21
N ILE A 54 9.84 -0.75 -0.75
CA ILE A 54 10.10 -0.78 -2.18
C ILE A 54 9.91 0.61 -2.76
N ALA A 55 10.75 0.95 -3.72
CA ALA A 55 10.64 2.20 -4.46
C ALA A 55 9.63 2.04 -5.59
N ILE A 56 8.65 2.91 -5.63
CA ILE A 56 7.67 3.02 -6.72
C ILE A 56 8.03 4.24 -7.56
N ASP A 57 8.19 4.03 -8.86
CA ASP A 57 8.46 5.12 -9.78
C ASP A 57 7.26 6.07 -9.83
N GLY A 58 7.58 7.35 -9.89
CA GLY A 58 6.58 8.37 -10.18
C GLY A 58 6.03 8.25 -11.60
N GLY A 59 5.48 9.34 -12.08
CA GLY A 59 4.97 9.45 -13.45
C GLY A 59 3.45 9.47 -13.53
N ARG A 60 2.96 9.35 -14.75
CA ARG A 60 1.53 9.39 -15.06
C ARG A 60 0.83 8.14 -14.50
N PHE A 61 -0.33 8.34 -13.92
CA PHE A 61 -1.19 7.28 -13.44
C PHE A 61 -2.65 7.59 -13.80
N ILE A 62 -3.30 6.67 -14.49
CA ILE A 62 -4.71 6.74 -14.83
C ILE A 62 -5.41 5.65 -14.03
N PRO A 63 -6.23 5.98 -13.03
CA PRO A 63 -6.94 4.98 -12.26
C PRO A 63 -8.07 4.38 -13.10
N ALA A 64 -7.83 3.23 -13.69
CA ALA A 64 -8.79 2.52 -14.56
C ALA A 64 -10.10 2.12 -13.85
N LEU A 65 -10.14 2.18 -12.52
CA LEU A 65 -11.29 1.74 -11.71
C LEU A 65 -12.24 2.88 -11.30
N ILE A 66 -11.97 4.14 -11.67
CA ILE A 66 -12.71 5.30 -11.13
C ILE A 66 -13.58 5.98 -12.19
N GLY A 67 -14.13 5.26 -13.15
CA GLY A 67 -15.16 5.81 -14.05
C GLY A 67 -14.67 6.84 -15.08
N GLU A 68 -15.58 7.24 -15.97
CA GLU A 68 -15.33 8.26 -16.99
C GLU A 68 -15.05 9.62 -16.36
N GLY A 69 -14.06 10.36 -16.89
CA GLY A 69 -13.74 11.73 -16.47
C GLY A 69 -12.60 11.90 -15.50
N VAL A 70 -11.88 10.84 -15.19
CA VAL A 70 -10.71 10.92 -14.28
C VAL A 70 -9.52 11.52 -15.02
N THR A 71 -9.03 12.63 -14.47
CA THR A 71 -7.84 13.31 -14.96
C THR A 71 -6.59 12.48 -14.69
N ASP A 72 -5.60 12.62 -15.55
CA ASP A 72 -4.24 12.14 -15.34
C ASP A 72 -3.66 12.67 -14.03
N TYR A 73 -3.20 11.78 -13.18
CA TYR A 73 -2.42 12.14 -12.01
C TYR A 73 -0.93 11.95 -12.30
N LYS A 74 -0.14 12.96 -11.98
CA LYS A 74 1.31 12.83 -11.97
C LYS A 74 1.78 12.62 -10.53
N LEU A 75 2.19 11.41 -10.23
CA LEU A 75 2.72 11.04 -8.93
C LEU A 75 4.24 11.27 -8.91
N SER A 76 4.75 11.77 -7.80
CA SER A 76 6.18 11.77 -7.52
C SER A 76 6.63 10.35 -7.16
N PRO A 77 7.91 9.98 -7.33
CA PRO A 77 8.44 8.73 -6.79
C PRO A 77 8.23 8.65 -5.27
N TYR A 78 7.95 7.47 -4.75
CA TYR A 78 7.71 7.24 -3.32
C TYR A 78 8.19 5.85 -2.89
N PHE A 79 8.24 5.63 -1.60
CA PHE A 79 8.48 4.32 -1.00
C PHE A 79 7.19 3.81 -0.38
N ILE A 80 6.98 2.51 -0.44
CA ILE A 80 5.87 1.83 0.23
C ILE A 80 6.40 0.59 0.94
N ASP A 81 5.81 0.24 2.08
CA ASP A 81 6.17 -0.99 2.79
C ASP A 81 6.00 -2.20 1.89
N LYS A 82 6.97 -3.12 1.95
CA LYS A 82 6.98 -4.33 1.12
C LYS A 82 5.88 -5.32 1.50
N PHE A 83 5.50 -5.32 2.76
CA PHE A 83 4.50 -6.20 3.35
C PHE A 83 3.52 -5.40 4.18
N GLU A 84 2.36 -5.98 4.42
CA GLU A 84 1.40 -5.46 5.39
C GLU A 84 2.02 -5.41 6.79
N VAL A 85 1.50 -4.50 7.60
CA VAL A 85 1.90 -4.37 9.02
C VAL A 85 1.49 -5.63 9.77
N THR A 86 2.45 -6.27 10.45
CA THR A 86 2.19 -7.49 11.21
C THR A 86 1.61 -7.21 12.59
N ASN A 87 0.96 -8.23 13.19
CA ASN A 87 0.46 -8.19 14.56
C ASN A 87 1.56 -7.76 15.54
N LYS A 88 2.76 -8.33 15.43
CA LYS A 88 3.91 -7.97 16.27
C LYS A 88 4.30 -6.50 16.14
N GLN A 89 4.30 -5.97 14.93
CA GLN A 89 4.64 -4.57 14.70
C GLN A 89 3.58 -3.63 15.28
N PHE A 90 2.29 -3.98 15.11
CA PHE A 90 1.20 -3.20 15.67
C PHE A 90 1.15 -3.27 17.20
N LYS A 91 1.45 -4.46 17.77
CA LYS A 91 1.59 -4.62 19.23
C LYS A 91 2.66 -3.71 19.81
N LYS A 92 3.80 -3.61 19.11
CA LYS A 92 4.84 -2.67 19.53
C LYS A 92 4.36 -1.21 19.55
N PHE A 93 3.56 -0.78 18.57
CA PHE A 93 2.94 0.54 18.58
C PHE A 93 2.06 0.74 19.83
N ILE A 94 1.24 -0.25 20.17
CA ILE A 94 0.41 -0.20 21.38
C ILE A 94 1.28 -0.11 22.63
N ASP A 95 2.29 -0.98 22.76
CA ASP A 95 3.18 -1.07 23.92
C ASP A 95 4.03 0.21 24.11
N ASP A 96 4.35 0.90 23.02
CA ASP A 96 5.03 2.19 23.03
C ASP A 96 4.07 3.37 23.32
N GLY A 97 2.83 3.11 23.73
CA GLY A 97 1.84 4.14 24.09
C GLY A 97 1.04 4.70 22.91
N GLY A 98 0.87 3.91 21.86
CA GLY A 98 0.19 4.32 20.62
C GLY A 98 -1.19 4.92 20.83
N TYR A 99 -1.97 4.41 21.77
CA TYR A 99 -3.29 4.94 22.14
C TYR A 99 -3.25 6.02 23.23
N GLU A 100 -2.08 6.32 23.81
CA GLU A 100 -1.93 7.34 24.86
C GLU A 100 -1.31 8.63 24.33
N ILE A 101 -0.52 8.54 23.26
CA ILE A 101 0.21 9.68 22.69
C ILE A 101 -0.66 10.37 21.64
N PHE A 102 -1.37 11.44 22.07
CA PHE A 102 -2.27 12.23 21.20
C PHE A 102 -1.63 12.71 19.89
N GLN A 103 -0.32 12.91 19.84
CA GLN A 103 0.37 13.41 18.65
C GLN A 103 0.15 12.50 17.42
N TYR A 104 -0.05 11.20 17.60
CA TYR A 104 -0.34 10.29 16.47
C TYR A 104 -1.76 10.46 15.92
N TRP A 105 -2.68 10.97 16.74
CA TRP A 105 -4.11 11.15 16.43
C TRP A 105 -4.47 12.59 16.10
N LYS A 106 -3.54 13.52 16.28
CA LYS A 106 -3.75 14.94 16.04
C LYS A 106 -4.26 15.19 14.61
N ASP A 107 -5.14 16.19 14.45
CA ASP A 107 -5.73 16.61 13.18
C ASP A 107 -6.57 15.53 12.47
N MET A 108 -7.03 14.51 13.20
CA MET A 108 -8.05 13.58 12.72
C MET A 108 -9.43 14.04 13.19
N GLU A 109 -10.38 14.03 12.28
CA GLU A 109 -11.78 14.24 12.58
C GLU A 109 -12.43 12.87 12.78
N PHE A 110 -12.76 12.55 14.05
CA PHE A 110 -13.41 11.27 14.37
C PHE A 110 -14.91 11.39 14.15
N ILE A 111 -15.46 10.52 13.32
CA ILE A 111 -16.89 10.52 12.96
C ILE A 111 -17.45 9.13 13.22
N LYS A 112 -18.59 9.08 13.91
CA LYS A 112 -19.42 7.88 14.08
C LYS A 112 -20.88 8.23 13.82
N ASP A 113 -21.53 7.49 12.94
CA ASP A 113 -22.94 7.66 12.58
C ASP A 113 -23.30 9.11 12.15
N GLY A 114 -22.31 9.84 11.57
CA GLY A 114 -22.43 11.23 11.13
C GLY A 114 -22.18 12.28 12.22
N GLU A 115 -21.85 11.88 13.43
CA GLU A 115 -21.52 12.78 14.54
C GLU A 115 -20.03 12.81 14.80
N SER A 116 -19.50 14.01 15.10
CA SER A 116 -18.11 14.18 15.49
C SER A 116 -17.90 13.73 16.94
N LEU A 117 -16.83 12.99 17.18
CA LEU A 117 -16.40 12.54 18.50
C LEU A 117 -15.15 13.27 18.94
N SER A 118 -14.97 13.40 20.26
CA SER A 118 -13.67 13.73 20.82
C SER A 118 -12.68 12.58 20.61
N TRP A 119 -11.37 12.84 20.75
CA TRP A 119 -10.39 11.76 20.69
C TRP A 119 -10.58 10.75 21.83
N GLU A 120 -10.92 11.22 23.01
CA GLU A 120 -11.18 10.39 24.18
C GLU A 120 -12.34 9.42 23.91
N ASP A 121 -13.47 9.94 23.40
CA ASP A 121 -14.63 9.10 23.06
C ASP A 121 -14.31 8.12 21.90
N ALA A 122 -13.56 8.59 20.91
CA ALA A 122 -13.16 7.72 19.80
C ALA A 122 -12.23 6.60 20.26
N LYS A 123 -11.30 6.88 21.20
CA LYS A 123 -10.38 5.88 21.77
C LYS A 123 -11.14 4.77 22.52
N GLU A 124 -12.22 5.10 23.22
CA GLU A 124 -13.05 4.11 23.90
C GLU A 124 -13.75 3.14 22.95
N LEU A 125 -13.89 3.50 21.68
CA LEU A 125 -14.47 2.64 20.65
C LEU A 125 -13.43 1.75 19.92
N MET A 126 -12.15 2.08 20.05
CA MET A 126 -11.05 1.35 19.41
C MET A 126 -10.52 0.29 20.36
N VAL A 127 -11.33 -0.72 20.59
CA VAL A 127 -11.06 -1.79 21.55
C VAL A 127 -11.19 -3.15 20.89
N ASP A 128 -10.46 -4.11 21.43
CA ASP A 128 -10.54 -5.51 21.07
C ASP A 128 -11.85 -6.17 21.57
N SER A 129 -12.01 -7.46 21.31
CA SER A 129 -13.21 -8.23 21.74
C SER A 129 -13.41 -8.27 23.27
N THR A 130 -12.42 -7.86 24.05
CA THR A 130 -12.45 -7.88 25.53
C THR A 130 -12.49 -6.47 26.15
N GLY A 131 -12.52 -5.42 25.34
CA GLY A 131 -12.61 -4.03 25.79
C GLY A 131 -11.25 -3.37 26.10
N VAL A 132 -10.15 -3.97 25.69
CA VAL A 132 -8.81 -3.39 25.76
C VAL A 132 -8.49 -2.66 24.47
N ASN A 133 -7.86 -1.47 24.52
CA ASN A 133 -7.48 -0.75 23.32
C ASN A 133 -6.59 -1.60 22.41
N GLY A 134 -7.01 -1.76 21.17
CA GLY A 134 -6.34 -2.61 20.18
C GLY A 134 -7.27 -3.11 19.09
N PRO A 135 -6.70 -3.84 18.12
CA PRO A 135 -7.43 -4.42 16.99
C PRO A 135 -8.62 -5.28 17.44
N LEU A 136 -9.77 -5.10 16.81
CA LEU A 136 -11.00 -5.86 17.13
C LEU A 136 -10.82 -7.38 17.03
N SER A 137 -9.87 -7.86 16.22
CA SER A 137 -9.54 -9.27 16.06
C SER A 137 -8.72 -9.87 17.22
N TRP A 138 -8.27 -9.04 18.17
CA TRP A 138 -7.47 -9.47 19.31
C TRP A 138 -8.32 -9.76 20.55
N GLU A 139 -7.69 -10.34 21.55
CA GLU A 139 -8.27 -10.62 22.88
C GLU A 139 -7.26 -10.27 23.96
N LEU A 140 -7.70 -9.62 25.04
CA LEU A 140 -6.86 -9.23 26.18
C LEU A 140 -5.65 -8.38 25.76
N GLY A 141 -5.84 -7.49 24.77
CA GLY A 141 -4.80 -6.58 24.28
C GLY A 141 -3.70 -7.27 23.47
N SER A 142 -3.94 -8.47 22.94
CA SER A 142 -2.94 -9.22 22.18
C SER A 142 -3.55 -10.12 21.10
N TYR A 143 -2.73 -10.50 20.14
CA TYR A 143 -3.02 -11.50 19.11
C TYR A 143 -2.76 -12.92 19.64
N ARG A 144 -3.28 -13.93 18.94
CA ARG A 144 -3.10 -15.34 19.30
C ARG A 144 -1.66 -15.78 19.09
N ASN A 145 -1.21 -16.71 19.93
CA ASN A 145 0.13 -17.28 19.83
C ASN A 145 0.37 -17.91 18.44
N GLY A 146 1.49 -17.58 17.81
CA GLY A 146 1.84 -18.02 16.45
C GLY A 146 1.37 -17.08 15.34
N GLU A 147 0.62 -16.00 15.65
CA GLU A 147 0.13 -15.02 14.68
C GLU A 147 0.98 -13.73 14.61
N GLU A 148 2.11 -13.70 15.26
CA GLU A 148 2.98 -12.51 15.36
C GLU A 148 3.39 -11.92 14.00
N ASN A 149 3.58 -12.77 13.00
CA ASN A 149 4.02 -12.38 11.66
C ASN A 149 2.87 -12.33 10.63
N LEU A 150 1.63 -12.58 11.05
CA LEU A 150 0.46 -12.38 10.20
C LEU A 150 0.09 -10.90 10.14
N PRO A 151 -0.52 -10.44 9.06
CA PRO A 151 -1.04 -9.08 8.96
C PRO A 151 -2.02 -8.77 10.09
N VAL A 152 -1.90 -7.57 10.68
CA VAL A 152 -2.88 -7.08 11.63
C VAL A 152 -4.21 -6.81 10.91
N THR A 153 -5.30 -7.26 11.52
CA THR A 153 -6.67 -7.07 11.02
C THR A 153 -7.57 -6.51 12.11
N GLY A 154 -8.74 -6.02 11.74
CA GLY A 154 -9.68 -5.46 12.72
C GLY A 154 -9.25 -4.11 13.28
N ILE A 155 -8.47 -3.33 12.54
CA ILE A 155 -8.13 -1.94 12.84
C ILE A 155 -8.99 -0.99 12.01
N SER A 156 -9.31 0.16 12.56
CA SER A 156 -9.95 1.26 11.86
C SER A 156 -8.95 2.04 10.98
N TRP A 157 -9.47 2.88 10.09
CA TRP A 157 -8.64 3.84 9.35
C TRP A 157 -7.85 4.77 10.28
N TYR A 158 -8.44 5.18 11.38
CA TYR A 158 -7.80 6.05 12.38
C TYR A 158 -6.58 5.38 13.02
N GLU A 159 -6.71 4.12 13.39
CA GLU A 159 -5.63 3.31 13.97
C GLU A 159 -4.50 3.10 12.96
N ALA A 160 -4.84 2.79 11.70
CA ALA A 160 -3.86 2.66 10.63
C ALA A 160 -3.09 3.98 10.40
N GLN A 161 -3.79 5.12 10.42
CA GLN A 161 -3.17 6.44 10.27
C GLN A 161 -2.28 6.79 11.48
N ALA A 162 -2.72 6.48 12.70
CA ALA A 162 -1.92 6.69 13.92
C ALA A 162 -0.65 5.83 13.90
N TYR A 163 -0.76 4.57 13.50
CA TYR A 163 0.39 3.69 13.32
C TYR A 163 1.37 4.22 12.26
N ALA A 164 0.87 4.68 11.12
CA ALA A 164 1.73 5.27 10.08
C ALA A 164 2.53 6.46 10.64
N ARG A 165 1.89 7.35 11.39
CA ARG A 165 2.56 8.49 12.05
C ARG A 165 3.58 8.06 13.11
N TYR A 166 3.26 7.02 13.90
CA TYR A 166 4.22 6.43 14.83
C TYR A 166 5.49 5.95 14.11
N LYS A 167 5.37 5.39 12.92
CA LYS A 167 6.49 4.97 12.07
C LYS A 167 7.19 6.13 11.36
N GLY A 168 6.73 7.37 11.49
CA GLY A 168 7.22 8.52 10.72
C GLY A 168 6.82 8.50 9.25
N ASN A 169 5.81 7.72 8.92
CA ASN A 169 5.25 7.54 7.60
C ASN A 169 3.87 8.20 7.47
N ILE A 170 3.26 8.06 6.31
CA ILE A 170 1.86 8.41 6.06
C ILE A 170 1.11 7.17 5.57
N LEU A 171 -0.18 7.10 5.87
CA LEU A 171 -1.05 6.13 5.22
C LEU A 171 -1.15 6.50 3.73
N PRO A 172 -0.88 5.57 2.79
CA PRO A 172 -0.80 5.93 1.39
C PRO A 172 -2.15 6.42 0.88
N PRO A 173 -2.20 7.57 0.18
CA PRO A 173 -3.39 7.98 -0.55
C PRO A 173 -3.79 6.91 -1.58
N MET A 174 -5.08 6.83 -1.90
CA MET A 174 -5.65 5.81 -2.79
C MET A 174 -4.86 5.65 -4.11
N TYR A 175 -4.44 6.75 -4.73
CA TYR A 175 -3.70 6.70 -6.00
C TYR A 175 -2.28 6.13 -5.86
N HIS A 176 -1.60 6.38 -4.74
CA HIS A 176 -0.29 5.78 -4.47
C HIS A 176 -0.42 4.29 -4.24
N TRP A 177 -1.39 3.90 -3.41
CA TRP A 177 -1.67 2.48 -3.19
C TRP A 177 -2.04 1.77 -4.49
N ALA A 178 -2.96 2.34 -5.27
CA ALA A 178 -3.41 1.75 -6.52
C ALA A 178 -2.27 1.61 -7.54
N LYS A 179 -1.36 2.61 -7.64
CA LYS A 179 -0.20 2.51 -8.53
C LYS A 179 0.76 1.40 -8.09
N ALA A 180 0.95 1.20 -6.79
CA ALA A 180 1.80 0.11 -6.28
C ALA A 180 1.15 -1.26 -6.52
N ALA A 181 -0.16 -1.37 -6.31
CA ALA A 181 -0.91 -2.61 -6.47
C ALA A 181 -1.15 -3.00 -7.94
N PHE A 182 -1.31 -2.00 -8.81
CA PHE A 182 -1.61 -2.18 -10.24
C PHE A 182 -0.59 -1.45 -11.11
N PRO A 183 0.60 -1.99 -11.30
CA PRO A 183 1.68 -1.33 -12.04
C PRO A 183 1.35 -1.13 -13.54
N ILE A 184 0.35 -1.80 -14.07
CA ILE A 184 -0.06 -1.73 -15.49
C ILE A 184 -1.19 -0.71 -15.62
N THR A 185 -0.88 0.45 -16.16
CA THR A 185 -1.70 1.67 -16.10
C THR A 185 -2.75 1.82 -17.20
N GLU A 186 -2.87 0.94 -18.16
CA GLU A 186 -3.69 1.23 -19.34
C GLU A 186 -4.90 0.33 -19.57
N ILE A 187 -5.10 -0.72 -18.78
CA ILE A 187 -6.26 -1.60 -18.96
C ILE A 187 -6.71 -2.10 -17.60
N ALA A 188 -8.03 -2.16 -17.39
CA ALA A 188 -8.64 -2.95 -16.32
C ALA A 188 -7.90 -4.30 -16.27
N ALA A 189 -6.99 -4.43 -15.31
CA ALA A 189 -6.08 -5.55 -15.28
C ALA A 189 -6.91 -6.83 -15.21
N PRO A 190 -6.89 -7.69 -16.22
CA PRO A 190 -7.34 -9.04 -16.01
C PRO A 190 -6.47 -9.55 -14.87
N ILE A 191 -7.10 -9.98 -13.79
CA ILE A 191 -6.41 -10.62 -12.68
C ILE A 191 -5.61 -11.77 -13.30
N SER A 192 -4.34 -11.51 -13.56
CA SER A 192 -3.49 -12.51 -14.21
C SER A 192 -3.34 -13.69 -13.26
N PRO A 193 -3.49 -14.94 -13.72
CA PRO A 193 -3.19 -16.11 -12.90
C PRO A 193 -1.80 -16.08 -12.27
N VAL A 194 -0.85 -15.33 -12.87
CA VAL A 194 0.49 -15.13 -12.33
C VAL A 194 0.47 -14.17 -11.12
N LEU A 195 -0.37 -13.13 -11.15
CA LEU A 195 -0.56 -12.22 -10.02
C LEU A 195 -1.34 -12.90 -8.89
N LEU A 196 -2.35 -13.71 -9.21
CA LEU A 196 -3.08 -14.50 -8.19
C LEU A 196 -2.17 -15.46 -7.43
N LYS A 197 -1.20 -16.09 -8.11
CA LYS A 197 -0.22 -16.98 -7.46
C LYS A 197 0.78 -16.26 -6.55
N LYS A 198 0.97 -14.94 -6.74
CA LYS A 198 1.88 -14.10 -5.95
C LYS A 198 1.13 -13.22 -4.93
N SER A 199 -0.18 -13.18 -4.99
CA SER A 199 -1.02 -12.42 -4.06
C SER A 199 -1.62 -13.36 -3.01
N ASN A 200 -1.86 -12.82 -1.85
CA ASN A 200 -2.41 -13.56 -0.70
C ASN A 200 -3.95 -13.56 -0.72
N PHE A 201 -4.55 -13.62 -1.92
CA PHE A 201 -5.98 -13.82 -2.07
C PHE A 201 -6.26 -15.33 -2.07
N SER A 202 -6.64 -15.84 -0.94
CA SER A 202 -7.22 -17.18 -0.76
C SER A 202 -8.75 -17.09 -0.72
#